data_8d5ec48d41b6f59bb096f07ad7bcb5b8
#
_entry.id   8d5ec48d41b6f59bb096f07ad7bcb5b8
#
_cell.length_a   1.000
_cell.length_b   1.000
_cell.length_c   1.000
_cell.angle_alpha   90.00
_cell.angle_beta   90.00
_cell.angle_gamma   90.00
#
_symmetry.space_group_name_H-M   'P 1'
#
loop_
_entity.id
_entity.type
_entity.pdbx_description
1 polymer ?
#
loop_
_entity_poly.entity_id
_entity_poly.type
_entity_poly.pdbx_seq_one_letter_code
_entity_poly.pdbx_strand_id
1 'polypeptide(L)'
;MNIESVREYCLSLPLVTEAFPFDERTLAFRILGKIFACVDLERPEWVTMKCNADYALELREEHPEIEGAWHWNKKYWNQVNLYGTLEDDFIQTLIRHSYSEVVKKLKKQEKLEHPEIMEVVE
;
A
#
# COMPACT_ATOMS: atom_id res chain seq x y z
N MET A 1 0.62 9.30 10.91
CA MET A 1 -0.49 8.31 10.81
C MET A 1 -0.24 7.15 11.75
N ASN A 2 -1.26 6.40 12.04
CA ASN A 2 -1.19 5.13 12.73
C ASN A 2 -1.92 4.07 11.89
N ILE A 3 -1.91 2.81 12.32
CA ILE A 3 -2.56 1.75 11.51
C ILE A 3 -4.07 1.95 11.36
N GLU A 4 -4.73 2.59 12.31
CA GLU A 4 -6.17 2.89 12.17
C GLU A 4 -6.42 3.93 11.08
N SER A 5 -5.64 5.01 11.03
CA SER A 5 -5.78 6.03 9.99
C SER A 5 -5.32 5.51 8.62
N VAL A 6 -4.33 4.63 8.58
CA VAL A 6 -3.95 3.93 7.35
C VAL A 6 -5.11 3.09 6.84
N ARG A 7 -5.74 2.31 7.72
CA ARG A 7 -6.90 1.49 7.37
C ARG A 7 -8.04 2.34 6.83
N GLU A 8 -8.39 3.42 7.54
CA GLU A 8 -9.46 4.34 7.10
C GLU A 8 -9.16 4.92 5.72
N TYR A 9 -7.93 5.34 5.50
CA TYR A 9 -7.53 5.91 4.21
C TYR A 9 -7.60 4.87 3.09
N CYS A 10 -7.05 3.68 3.30
CA CYS A 10 -7.11 2.60 2.32
C CYS A 10 -8.55 2.24 1.95
N LEU A 11 -9.42 2.10 2.96
CA LEU A 11 -10.83 1.76 2.73
C LEU A 11 -11.63 2.87 2.08
N SER A 12 -11.13 4.11 2.10
CA SER A 12 -11.76 5.24 1.41
C SER A 12 -11.53 5.20 -0.11
N LEU A 13 -10.55 4.44 -0.57
CA LEU A 13 -10.23 4.34 -2.00
C LEU A 13 -11.23 3.39 -2.69
N PRO A 14 -11.54 3.64 -3.98
CA PRO A 14 -12.55 2.86 -4.69
C PRO A 14 -12.26 1.35 -4.70
N LEU A 15 -13.28 0.55 -4.41
CA LEU A 15 -13.27 -0.91 -4.46
C LEU A 15 -12.30 -1.60 -3.50
N VAL A 16 -11.74 -0.89 -2.54
CA VAL A 16 -10.83 -1.50 -1.57
C VAL A 16 -11.62 -2.33 -0.57
N THR A 17 -11.16 -3.57 -0.37
CA THR A 17 -11.65 -4.48 0.66
C THR A 17 -10.50 -4.86 1.57
N GLU A 18 -10.82 -5.33 2.77
CA GLU A 18 -9.82 -5.80 3.72
C GLU A 18 -10.05 -7.28 4.08
N ALA A 19 -8.96 -7.97 4.39
CA ALA A 19 -9.04 -9.38 4.79
C ALA A 19 -7.75 -9.79 5.51
N PHE A 20 -7.82 -10.94 6.18
CA PHE A 20 -6.65 -11.63 6.73
C PHE A 20 -6.35 -12.88 5.88
N PRO A 21 -5.66 -12.71 4.72
CA PRO A 21 -5.49 -13.82 3.79
C PRO A 21 -4.45 -14.87 4.20
N PHE A 22 -3.57 -14.55 5.14
CA PHE A 22 -2.46 -15.42 5.53
C PHE A 22 -2.57 -15.92 6.97
N ASP A 23 -3.01 -15.07 7.90
CA ASP A 23 -3.03 -15.33 9.33
C ASP A 23 -4.02 -14.38 10.01
N GLU A 24 -4.02 -14.33 11.35
CA GLU A 24 -4.94 -13.49 12.13
C GLU A 24 -4.34 -12.11 12.46
N ARG A 25 -3.12 -11.83 12.03
CA ARG A 25 -2.39 -10.60 12.39
C ARG A 25 -2.07 -9.67 11.21
N THR A 26 -2.00 -10.20 9.98
CA THR A 26 -1.68 -9.42 8.79
C THR A 26 -2.96 -9.00 8.08
N LEU A 27 -3.36 -7.75 8.31
CA LEU A 27 -4.55 -7.17 7.68
C LEU A 27 -4.15 -6.59 6.33
N ALA A 28 -4.67 -7.18 5.25
CA ALA A 28 -4.36 -6.78 3.89
C ALA A 28 -5.48 -5.97 3.26
N PHE A 29 -5.10 -4.97 2.48
CA PHE A 29 -6.02 -4.13 1.69
C PHE A 29 -5.86 -4.50 0.22
N ARG A 30 -6.99 -4.80 -0.44
CA ARG A 30 -7.00 -5.39 -1.78
C ARG A 30 -7.94 -4.65 -2.72
N ILE A 31 -7.58 -4.70 -4.01
CA ILE A 31 -8.45 -4.27 -5.11
C ILE A 31 -8.70 -5.50 -5.97
N LEU A 32 -9.96 -5.92 -6.09
CA LEU A 32 -10.33 -7.11 -6.87
C LEU A 32 -9.46 -8.32 -6.52
N GLY A 33 -9.23 -8.52 -5.22
CA GLY A 33 -8.45 -9.64 -4.69
C GLY A 33 -6.93 -9.46 -4.71
N LYS A 34 -6.41 -8.35 -5.23
CA LYS A 34 -4.96 -8.09 -5.32
C LYS A 34 -4.51 -7.12 -4.23
N ILE A 35 -3.54 -7.55 -3.44
CA ILE A 35 -3.04 -6.77 -2.30
C ILE A 35 -2.18 -5.61 -2.79
N PHE A 36 -2.43 -4.40 -2.28
CA PHE A 36 -1.55 -3.25 -2.52
C PHE A 36 -0.89 -2.73 -1.24
N ALA A 37 -1.44 -3.02 -0.07
CA ALA A 37 -0.86 -2.63 1.22
C ALA A 37 -1.32 -3.60 2.30
N CYS A 38 -0.55 -3.66 3.39
CA CYS A 38 -0.96 -4.42 4.57
C CYS A 38 -0.34 -3.83 5.84
N VAL A 39 -0.95 -4.13 6.98
CA VAL A 39 -0.44 -3.79 8.30
C VAL A 39 -0.37 -5.05 9.15
N ASP A 40 0.60 -5.10 10.06
CA ASP A 40 0.75 -6.19 11.01
C ASP A 40 0.27 -5.69 12.38
N LEU A 41 -0.79 -6.29 12.91
CA LEU A 41 -1.38 -5.87 14.18
C LEU A 41 -0.43 -6.01 15.37
N GLU A 42 0.59 -6.87 15.26
CA GLU A 42 1.63 -7.03 16.28
C GLU A 42 2.83 -6.11 16.08
N ARG A 43 2.88 -5.41 14.93
CA ARG A 43 3.94 -4.44 14.60
C ARG A 43 3.31 -3.16 14.04
N PRO A 44 2.57 -2.42 14.87
CA PRO A 44 1.76 -1.28 14.42
C PRO A 44 2.56 -0.08 13.93
N GLU A 45 3.89 -0.09 14.11
CA GLU A 45 4.78 0.96 13.61
C GLU A 45 5.01 0.88 12.10
N TRP A 46 4.65 -0.23 11.43
CA TRP A 46 4.94 -0.44 10.02
C TRP A 46 3.69 -0.56 9.16
N VAL A 47 3.74 0.03 7.97
CA VAL A 47 2.82 -0.29 6.87
C VAL A 47 3.64 -0.80 5.69
N THR A 48 3.23 -1.92 5.11
CA THR A 48 3.86 -2.53 3.95
C THR A 48 3.08 -2.14 2.70
N MET A 49 3.76 -1.70 1.65
CA MET A 49 3.13 -1.17 0.45
C MET A 49 3.83 -1.63 -0.81
N LYS A 50 3.05 -1.90 -1.85
CA LYS A 50 3.59 -2.17 -3.17
C LYS A 50 4.19 -0.88 -3.76
N CYS A 51 5.24 -1.03 -4.57
CA CYS A 51 5.93 0.12 -5.15
C CYS A 51 6.57 -0.24 -6.48
N ASN A 52 6.66 0.73 -7.38
CA ASN A 52 7.49 0.63 -8.56
C ASN A 52 8.94 0.39 -8.12
N ALA A 53 9.67 -0.49 -8.83
CA ALA A 53 11.01 -0.92 -8.40
C ALA A 53 12.01 0.24 -8.26
N ASP A 54 12.05 1.14 -9.25
CA ASP A 54 12.97 2.27 -9.22
C ASP A 54 12.60 3.26 -8.12
N TYR A 55 11.32 3.55 -7.98
CA TYR A 55 10.81 4.43 -6.93
C TYR A 55 11.05 3.84 -5.54
N ALA A 56 10.93 2.52 -5.39
CA ALA A 56 11.21 1.86 -4.11
C ALA A 56 12.65 2.12 -3.65
N LEU A 57 13.62 2.04 -4.55
CA LEU A 57 15.03 2.32 -4.24
C LEU A 57 15.26 3.79 -3.89
N GLU A 58 14.67 4.71 -4.64
CA GLU A 58 14.74 6.15 -4.35
C GLU A 58 14.23 6.45 -2.94
N LEU A 59 13.06 5.92 -2.60
CA LEU A 59 12.44 6.15 -1.29
C LEU A 59 13.32 5.65 -0.16
N ARG A 60 13.95 4.49 -0.31
CA ARG A 60 14.85 3.93 0.70
C ARG A 60 16.09 4.78 0.89
N GLU A 61 16.62 5.35 -0.19
CA GLU A 61 17.80 6.23 -0.15
C GLU A 61 17.49 7.57 0.50
N GLU A 62 16.31 8.13 0.22
CA GLU A 62 15.92 9.46 0.68
C GLU A 62 15.33 9.49 2.10
N HIS A 63 14.73 8.38 2.54
CA HIS A 63 13.98 8.34 3.79
C HIS A 63 14.41 7.18 4.68
N PRO A 64 15.04 7.46 5.84
CA PRO A 64 15.43 6.39 6.77
C PRO A 64 14.25 5.61 7.35
N GLU A 65 13.03 6.19 7.29
CA GLU A 65 11.81 5.52 7.75
C GLU A 65 11.31 4.45 6.77
N ILE A 66 11.92 4.36 5.57
CA ILE A 66 11.47 3.44 4.52
C ILE A 66 12.56 2.42 4.23
N GLU A 67 12.19 1.15 4.24
CA GLU A 67 13.11 0.05 3.92
C GLU A 67 12.39 -1.05 3.13
N GLY A 68 13.15 -1.99 2.57
CA GLY A 68 12.56 -3.14 1.89
C GLY A 68 11.69 -3.95 2.83
N ALA A 69 10.50 -4.35 2.40
CA ALA A 69 9.54 -5.04 3.25
C ALA A 69 10.01 -6.45 3.61
N TRP A 70 9.96 -6.80 4.91
CA TRP A 70 10.26 -8.14 5.39
C TRP A 70 9.20 -9.13 4.87
N HIS A 71 9.64 -10.33 4.48
CA HIS A 71 8.77 -11.41 4.00
C HIS A 71 8.07 -11.14 2.67
N TRP A 72 8.40 -10.04 2.00
CA TRP A 72 7.88 -9.67 0.69
C TRP A 72 9.04 -9.52 -0.31
N ASN A 73 8.72 -9.50 -1.59
CA ASN A 73 9.71 -9.21 -2.63
C ASN A 73 10.16 -7.75 -2.51
N LYS A 74 11.36 -7.52 -2.00
CA LYS A 74 11.89 -6.18 -1.72
C LYS A 74 12.09 -5.32 -2.96
N LYS A 75 12.06 -5.91 -4.15
CA LYS A 75 12.12 -5.16 -5.40
C LYS A 75 10.85 -4.32 -5.60
N TYR A 76 9.70 -4.82 -5.15
CA TYR A 76 8.39 -4.21 -5.39
C TYR A 76 7.61 -3.89 -4.11
N TRP A 77 8.22 -4.07 -2.95
CA TRP A 77 7.54 -3.86 -1.68
C TRP A 77 8.45 -3.14 -0.69
N ASN A 78 7.94 -2.04 -0.15
CA ASN A 78 8.57 -1.29 0.93
C ASN A 78 7.75 -1.38 2.20
N GLN A 79 8.39 -1.18 3.34
CA GLN A 79 7.69 -0.91 4.59
C GLN A 79 8.08 0.48 5.08
N VAL A 80 7.08 1.19 5.58
CA VAL A 80 7.20 2.58 6.03
C VAL A 80 6.93 2.64 7.52
N ASN A 81 7.85 3.25 8.27
CA ASN A 81 7.69 3.43 9.71
C ASN A 81 6.76 4.61 9.99
N LEU A 82 5.60 4.32 10.57
CA LEU A 82 4.58 5.32 10.86
C LEU A 82 4.94 6.21 12.06
N TYR A 83 5.89 5.78 12.89
CA TYR A 83 6.29 6.52 14.09
C TYR A 83 7.46 7.48 13.83
N GLY A 84 7.88 7.58 12.57
CA GLY A 84 8.93 8.52 12.16
C GLY A 84 8.39 9.91 11.88
N THR A 85 9.13 10.67 11.05
CA THR A 85 8.85 12.08 10.78
C THR A 85 8.14 12.34 9.46
N LEU A 86 7.74 11.30 8.73
CA LEU A 86 7.05 11.47 7.45
C LEU A 86 5.66 12.07 7.67
N GLU A 87 5.33 13.09 6.86
CA GLU A 87 4.04 13.74 6.90
C GLU A 87 2.92 12.80 6.43
N ASP A 88 1.73 12.96 7.00
CA ASP A 88 0.56 12.16 6.65
C ASP A 88 0.23 12.25 5.15
N ASP A 89 0.30 13.45 4.57
CA ASP A 89 0.04 13.66 3.15
C ASP A 89 0.99 12.86 2.27
N PHE A 90 2.27 12.78 2.68
CA PHE A 90 3.26 12.00 1.95
C PHE A 90 2.95 10.50 2.03
N ILE A 91 2.62 9.99 3.22
CA ILE A 91 2.24 8.59 3.40
C ILE A 91 1.00 8.25 2.56
N GLN A 92 0.00 9.13 2.54
CA GLN A 92 -1.18 8.97 1.71
C GLN A 92 -0.82 8.91 0.21
N THR A 93 0.11 9.76 -0.23
CA THR A 93 0.62 9.72 -1.61
C THR A 93 1.26 8.37 -1.93
N LEU A 94 2.03 7.82 -1.00
CA LEU A 94 2.64 6.49 -1.16
C LEU A 94 1.59 5.39 -1.24
N ILE A 95 0.52 5.49 -0.44
CA ILE A 95 -0.60 4.54 -0.49
C ILE A 95 -1.30 4.61 -1.85
N ARG A 96 -1.57 5.81 -2.38
CA ARG A 96 -2.15 5.98 -3.72
C ARG A 96 -1.24 5.43 -4.81
N HIS A 97 0.07 5.61 -4.66
CA HIS A 97 1.03 5.02 -5.59
C HIS A 97 0.93 3.49 -5.59
N SER A 98 0.87 2.87 -4.40
CA SER A 98 0.73 1.42 -4.25
C SER A 98 -0.56 0.91 -4.91
N TYR A 99 -1.66 1.61 -4.68
CA TYR A 99 -2.94 1.34 -5.32
C TYR A 99 -2.80 1.39 -6.85
N SER A 100 -2.18 2.45 -7.37
CA SER A 100 -1.97 2.64 -8.80
C SER A 100 -1.14 1.53 -9.42
N GLU A 101 -0.12 1.03 -8.73
CA GLU A 101 0.72 -0.06 -9.22
C GLU A 101 -0.07 -1.36 -9.40
N VAL A 102 -1.02 -1.62 -8.52
CA VAL A 102 -1.91 -2.79 -8.67
C VAL A 102 -2.91 -2.55 -9.81
N VAL A 103 -3.52 -1.38 -9.89
CA VAL A 103 -4.49 -1.06 -10.94
C VAL A 103 -3.87 -1.20 -12.33
N LYS A 104 -2.62 -0.79 -12.52
CA LYS A 104 -1.91 -0.91 -13.80
C LYS A 104 -1.83 -2.35 -14.29
N LYS A 105 -1.84 -3.32 -13.39
CA LYS A 105 -1.72 -4.74 -13.69
C LYS A 105 -3.06 -5.47 -13.79
N LEU A 106 -4.16 -4.80 -13.56
CA LEU A 106 -5.49 -5.37 -13.72
C LEU A 106 -5.78 -5.59 -15.21
N LYS A 107 -6.66 -6.57 -15.48
CA LYS A 107 -7.10 -6.84 -16.85
C LYS A 107 -7.88 -5.65 -17.40
N LYS A 108 -7.78 -5.44 -18.71
CA LYS A 108 -8.51 -4.36 -19.39
C LYS A 108 -10.00 -4.40 -19.09
N GLN A 109 -10.58 -5.59 -19.08
CA GLN A 109 -12.02 -5.78 -18.79
C GLN A 109 -12.36 -5.30 -17.37
N GLU A 110 -11.53 -5.61 -16.38
CA GLU A 110 -11.73 -5.18 -15.00
C GLU A 110 -11.70 -3.65 -14.89
N LYS A 111 -10.77 -3.00 -15.58
CA LYS A 111 -10.68 -1.54 -15.61
C LYS A 111 -11.90 -0.90 -16.25
N LEU A 112 -12.43 -1.50 -17.32
CA LEU A 112 -13.63 -1.01 -18.02
C LEU A 112 -14.90 -1.14 -17.17
N GLU A 113 -15.01 -2.22 -16.40
CA GLU A 113 -16.14 -2.48 -15.52
C GLU A 113 -16.16 -1.57 -14.28
N HIS A 114 -14.99 -1.04 -13.90
CA HIS A 114 -14.82 -0.24 -12.68
C HIS A 114 -14.06 1.06 -12.96
N PRO A 115 -14.66 2.00 -13.71
CA PRO A 115 -13.96 3.24 -14.07
C PRO A 115 -13.56 4.09 -12.88
N GLU A 116 -14.20 3.95 -11.72
CA GLU A 116 -13.89 4.70 -10.51
C GLU A 116 -12.48 4.45 -9.99
N ILE A 117 -11.89 3.29 -10.30
CA ILE A 117 -10.51 3.00 -9.86
C ILE A 117 -9.48 3.88 -10.59
N MET A 118 -9.81 4.36 -11.77
CA MET A 118 -8.91 5.20 -12.56
C MET A 118 -8.81 6.64 -12.01
N GLU A 119 -9.71 7.04 -11.14
CA GLU A 119 -9.68 8.37 -10.52
C GLU A 119 -8.49 8.53 -9.56
N VAL A 120 -7.97 7.42 -9.03
CA VAL A 120 -6.85 7.40 -8.07
C VAL A 120 -5.51 7.24 -8.78
N VAL A 121 -5.51 6.68 -10.00
CA VAL A 121 -4.27 6.36 -10.73
C VAL A 121 -3.57 7.65 -11.14
N GLU A 122 -2.30 7.72 -10.81
CA GLU A 122 -1.40 8.83 -11.13
C GLU A 122 -0.69 8.63 -12.47
#